data_96bc490773cc742900c1da599f23ed07
#
_entry.id   96bc490773cc742900c1da599f23ed07
#
_cell.length_a   1.000
_cell.length_b   1.000
_cell.length_c   1.000
_cell.angle_alpha   90.00
_cell.angle_beta   90.00
_cell.angle_gamma   90.00
#
_symmetry.space_group_name_H-M   'P 1'
#
loop_
_entity.id
_entity.type
_entity.pdbx_description
1 polymer ?
#
loop_
_entity_poly.entity_id
_entity_poly.type
_entity_poly.pdbx_seq_one_letter_code
_entity_poly.pdbx_strand_id
1 'polypeptide(L)'
;MNRFLKSIGVFLVILFSITAVSAETLTSKLKRGEKLRLGFGTAVPWAYAGDNGQALGFVNMIALTVLEEMGITEDQTETKVFEWSGLIPGLNANRSDMVTGGMYILKSRCANMNFSDPIGVFGDAMMVPKGNPKGINNYADVVRTGAKLVTGAGFNTVEAAKKYGVPESQMMLVEGEVGILAAMKAGRADVAVQTLFGAKEHEVKSNGMFEVTDPKLMPKETLNVVGIGFRKSDVEFRDNFNAALAKVMANPEKMLERAGEYGYDRAQLPPPEMSTEWASATK
;
A
#
# COMPACT_ATOMS: atom_id res chain seq x y z
N MET A 1 -18.57 -26.46 -79.61
CA MET A 1 -18.06 -27.59 -78.74
C MET A 1 -17.28 -26.93 -77.61
N ASN A 2 -18.00 -26.46 -76.56
CA ASN A 2 -17.47 -25.68 -75.48
C ASN A 2 -17.45 -26.53 -74.18
N ARG A 3 -16.27 -26.80 -73.66
CA ARG A 3 -16.04 -27.45 -72.38
C ARG A 3 -15.99 -26.35 -71.28
N PHE A 4 -17.00 -26.31 -70.43
CA PHE A 4 -16.96 -25.55 -69.17
C PHE A 4 -16.21 -26.35 -68.11
N LEU A 5 -15.04 -25.82 -67.66
CA LEU A 5 -14.36 -26.27 -66.46
C LEU A 5 -15.07 -25.60 -65.24
N LYS A 6 -15.69 -26.42 -64.37
CA LYS A 6 -16.15 -25.97 -63.06
C LYS A 6 -14.99 -26.07 -62.07
N SER A 7 -14.48 -24.91 -61.62
CA SER A 7 -13.52 -24.82 -60.51
C SER A 7 -14.30 -24.92 -59.20
N ILE A 8 -14.08 -25.97 -58.43
CA ILE A 8 -14.56 -26.13 -57.09
C ILE A 8 -13.56 -25.48 -56.14
N GLY A 9 -13.87 -24.31 -55.61
CA GLY A 9 -13.07 -23.67 -54.58
C GLY A 9 -13.34 -24.34 -53.24
N VAL A 10 -12.34 -25.01 -52.69
CA VAL A 10 -12.40 -25.52 -51.28
C VAL A 10 -12.07 -24.38 -50.35
N PHE A 11 -13.09 -23.87 -49.66
CA PHE A 11 -12.92 -22.89 -48.57
C PHE A 11 -12.47 -23.65 -47.30
N LEU A 12 -11.19 -23.55 -46.99
CA LEU A 12 -10.62 -24.08 -45.72
C LEU A 12 -11.01 -23.12 -44.58
N VAL A 13 -12.04 -23.45 -43.83
CA VAL A 13 -12.42 -22.72 -42.59
C VAL A 13 -11.43 -23.14 -41.50
N ILE A 14 -10.43 -22.30 -41.22
CA ILE A 14 -9.54 -22.45 -40.08
C ILE A 14 -10.34 -22.02 -38.82
N LEU A 15 -10.85 -22.97 -38.05
CA LEU A 15 -11.38 -22.74 -36.72
C LEU A 15 -10.21 -22.35 -35.79
N PHE A 16 -10.04 -21.06 -35.53
CA PHE A 16 -9.22 -20.58 -34.43
C PHE A 16 -9.94 -20.95 -33.13
N SER A 17 -9.53 -22.05 -32.51
CA SER A 17 -9.92 -22.35 -31.12
C SER A 17 -9.28 -21.29 -30.23
N ILE A 18 -10.06 -20.30 -29.81
CA ILE A 18 -9.68 -19.36 -28.75
C ILE A 18 -9.69 -20.19 -27.47
N THR A 19 -8.57 -20.77 -27.11
CA THR A 19 -8.37 -21.26 -25.73
C THR A 19 -8.42 -20.03 -24.84
N ALA A 20 -9.51 -19.90 -24.08
CA ALA A 20 -9.56 -18.94 -22.98
C ALA A 20 -8.39 -19.30 -22.04
N VAL A 21 -7.34 -18.49 -22.07
CA VAL A 21 -6.27 -18.54 -21.06
C VAL A 21 -6.95 -18.15 -19.76
N SER A 22 -7.36 -19.16 -18.98
CA SER A 22 -7.80 -18.92 -17.61
C SER A 22 -6.69 -18.20 -16.88
N ALA A 23 -7.01 -17.05 -16.28
CA ALA A 23 -6.05 -16.32 -15.47
C ALA A 23 -5.48 -17.29 -14.42
N GLU A 24 -4.17 -17.40 -14.39
CA GLU A 24 -3.46 -18.27 -13.49
C GLU A 24 -3.72 -17.86 -12.04
N THR A 25 -4.19 -18.79 -11.21
CA THR A 25 -4.46 -18.52 -9.80
C THR A 25 -3.18 -18.59 -8.97
N LEU A 26 -3.06 -17.79 -7.90
CA LEU A 26 -1.93 -17.84 -6.98
C LEU A 26 -1.78 -19.21 -6.32
N THR A 27 -2.89 -19.90 -6.06
CA THR A 27 -2.91 -21.29 -5.58
C THR A 27 -2.24 -22.25 -6.57
N SER A 28 -2.51 -22.10 -7.88
CA SER A 28 -1.89 -22.93 -8.92
C SER A 28 -0.39 -22.65 -9.04
N LYS A 29 0.02 -21.39 -8.90
CA LYS A 29 1.41 -20.97 -8.87
C LYS A 29 2.19 -21.66 -7.74
N LEU A 30 1.65 -21.64 -6.51
CA LEU A 30 2.26 -22.31 -5.36
C LEU A 30 2.35 -23.83 -5.53
N LYS A 31 1.33 -24.48 -6.09
CA LYS A 31 1.34 -25.94 -6.37
C LYS A 31 2.46 -26.34 -7.34
N ARG A 32 2.93 -25.44 -8.20
CA ARG A 32 4.07 -25.68 -9.08
C ARG A 32 5.42 -25.39 -8.42
N GLY A 33 5.43 -25.01 -7.14
CA GLY A 33 6.65 -24.65 -6.41
C GLY A 33 7.18 -23.25 -6.74
N GLU A 34 6.37 -22.40 -7.38
CA GLU A 34 6.73 -21.00 -7.60
C GLU A 34 6.45 -20.16 -6.37
N LYS A 35 7.28 -19.12 -6.15
CA LYS A 35 7.18 -18.25 -4.98
C LYS A 35 6.14 -17.15 -5.16
N LEU A 36 5.45 -16.79 -4.07
CA LEU A 36 4.63 -15.57 -4.01
C LEU A 36 5.52 -14.33 -3.95
N ARG A 37 5.28 -13.36 -4.82
CA ARG A 37 6.01 -12.10 -4.90
C ARG A 37 5.34 -11.05 -4.04
N LEU A 38 5.98 -10.69 -2.92
CA LEU A 38 5.53 -9.65 -2.00
C LEU A 38 6.05 -8.30 -2.49
N GLY A 39 5.16 -7.43 -2.96
CA GLY A 39 5.47 -6.12 -3.49
C GLY A 39 5.31 -5.02 -2.44
N PHE A 40 6.35 -4.23 -2.20
CA PHE A 40 6.31 -3.10 -1.30
C PHE A 40 7.33 -2.01 -1.67
N GLY A 41 7.10 -0.81 -1.17
CA GLY A 41 8.08 0.28 -1.22
C GLY A 41 8.97 0.26 0.03
N THR A 42 10.12 0.93 -0.02
CA THR A 42 10.98 1.06 1.16
C THR A 42 10.44 2.14 2.09
N ALA A 43 9.81 1.73 3.17
CA ALA A 43 9.25 2.62 4.21
C ALA A 43 9.41 1.97 5.60
N VAL A 44 10.48 2.33 6.33
CA VAL A 44 10.70 1.87 7.71
C VAL A 44 9.74 2.62 8.64
N PRO A 45 9.06 1.96 9.57
CA PRO A 45 9.10 0.53 9.91
C PRO A 45 7.99 -0.31 9.22
N TRP A 46 7.31 0.23 8.21
CA TRP A 46 6.17 -0.40 7.53
C TRP A 46 6.55 -1.66 6.76
N ALA A 47 7.41 -1.48 5.76
CA ALA A 47 7.90 -2.55 4.89
C ALA A 47 9.22 -2.11 4.24
N TYR A 48 10.19 -2.99 4.19
CA TYR A 48 11.48 -2.80 3.52
C TYR A 48 12.18 -4.13 3.30
N ALA A 49 13.17 -4.15 2.42
CA ALA A 49 13.99 -5.32 2.19
C ALA A 49 15.18 -5.30 3.17
N GLY A 50 15.44 -6.43 3.82
CA GLY A 50 16.65 -6.64 4.59
C GLY A 50 17.87 -6.91 3.70
N ASP A 51 19.06 -6.99 4.29
CA ASP A 51 20.35 -7.16 3.58
C ASP A 51 20.40 -8.44 2.72
N ASN A 52 19.69 -9.49 3.14
CA ASN A 52 19.59 -10.76 2.41
C ASN A 52 18.33 -10.84 1.54
N GLY A 53 17.64 -9.72 1.32
CA GLY A 53 16.44 -9.63 0.52
C GLY A 53 15.15 -10.13 1.19
N GLN A 54 15.18 -10.42 2.51
CA GLN A 54 13.99 -10.80 3.27
C GLN A 54 13.02 -9.61 3.41
N ALA A 55 11.72 -9.92 3.48
CA ALA A 55 10.67 -8.94 3.69
C ALA A 55 10.58 -8.56 5.18
N LEU A 56 11.00 -7.35 5.54
CA LEU A 56 11.01 -6.82 6.90
C LEU A 56 9.96 -5.70 7.08
N GLY A 57 9.68 -5.34 8.33
CA GLY A 57 8.68 -4.34 8.71
C GLY A 57 7.35 -4.97 9.11
N PHE A 58 6.56 -4.24 9.92
CA PHE A 58 5.37 -4.82 10.56
C PHE A 58 4.31 -5.32 9.55
N VAL A 59 4.12 -4.65 8.41
CA VAL A 59 3.14 -5.10 7.41
C VAL A 59 3.54 -6.44 6.80
N ASN A 60 4.84 -6.62 6.49
CA ASN A 60 5.35 -7.89 5.99
C ASN A 60 5.23 -8.98 7.06
N MET A 61 5.53 -8.68 8.32
CA MET A 61 5.41 -9.66 9.42
C MET A 61 3.95 -10.10 9.61
N ILE A 62 2.99 -9.19 9.52
CA ILE A 62 1.56 -9.53 9.56
C ILE A 62 1.20 -10.42 8.36
N ALA A 63 1.56 -10.02 7.14
CA ALA A 63 1.27 -10.78 5.94
C ALA A 63 1.87 -12.20 5.99
N LEU A 64 3.14 -12.33 6.39
CA LEU A 64 3.82 -13.61 6.55
C LEU A 64 3.18 -14.49 7.63
N THR A 65 2.71 -13.89 8.74
CA THR A 65 2.00 -14.64 9.79
C THR A 65 0.66 -15.20 9.29
N VAL A 66 -0.06 -14.43 8.46
CA VAL A 66 -1.31 -14.90 7.84
C VAL A 66 -1.03 -15.97 6.79
N LEU A 67 0.01 -15.81 5.97
CA LEU A 67 0.42 -16.82 4.99
C LEU A 67 0.81 -18.14 5.67
N GLU A 68 1.51 -18.07 6.81
CA GLU A 68 1.87 -19.24 7.61
C GLU A 68 0.61 -19.96 8.15
N GLU A 69 -0.43 -19.23 8.59
CA GLU A 69 -1.74 -19.81 8.96
C GLU A 69 -2.42 -20.51 7.77
N MET A 70 -2.12 -20.08 6.53
CA MET A 70 -2.56 -20.74 5.28
C MET A 70 -1.68 -21.95 4.90
N GLY A 71 -0.63 -22.26 5.65
CA GLY A 71 0.36 -23.29 5.34
C GLY A 71 1.40 -22.89 4.30
N ILE A 72 1.57 -21.59 4.05
CA ILE A 72 2.55 -21.02 3.12
C ILE A 72 3.71 -20.45 3.93
N THR A 73 4.88 -21.06 3.78
CA THR A 73 6.08 -20.69 4.54
C THR A 73 6.85 -19.53 3.90
N GLU A 74 7.72 -18.87 4.67
CA GLU A 74 8.46 -17.70 4.20
C GLU A 74 9.37 -18.01 3.00
N ASP A 75 9.95 -19.20 2.93
CA ASP A 75 10.77 -19.66 1.80
C ASP A 75 9.97 -19.82 0.48
N GLN A 76 8.65 -19.90 0.56
CA GLN A 76 7.74 -19.86 -0.58
C GLN A 76 7.38 -18.43 -1.01
N THR A 77 8.00 -17.42 -0.42
CA THR A 77 7.83 -16.02 -0.79
C THR A 77 9.11 -15.42 -1.37
N GLU A 78 8.99 -14.34 -2.11
CA GLU A 78 10.11 -13.52 -2.56
C GLU A 78 9.76 -12.03 -2.54
N THR A 79 10.75 -11.21 -2.23
CA THR A 79 10.61 -9.75 -2.14
C THR A 79 10.69 -9.10 -3.52
N LYS A 80 9.79 -8.14 -3.78
CA LYS A 80 9.82 -7.23 -4.95
C LYS A 80 9.69 -5.79 -4.47
N VAL A 81 10.77 -5.04 -4.55
CA VAL A 81 10.79 -3.62 -4.17
C VAL A 81 10.39 -2.76 -5.35
N PHE A 82 9.51 -1.80 -5.08
CA PHE A 82 8.99 -0.84 -6.05
C PHE A 82 9.10 0.59 -5.49
N GLU A 83 9.08 1.58 -6.37
CA GLU A 83 8.63 2.89 -5.96
C GLU A 83 7.14 2.84 -5.59
N TRP A 84 6.69 3.66 -4.63
CA TRP A 84 5.33 3.59 -4.10
C TRP A 84 4.26 3.72 -5.20
N SER A 85 4.43 4.68 -6.10
CA SER A 85 3.53 4.91 -7.24
C SER A 85 3.45 3.73 -8.21
N GLY A 86 4.47 2.87 -8.21
CA GLY A 86 4.58 1.67 -9.04
C GLY A 86 3.91 0.41 -8.47
N LEU A 87 3.43 0.41 -7.22
CA LEU A 87 2.90 -0.79 -6.55
C LEU A 87 1.65 -1.35 -7.24
N ILE A 88 0.62 -0.53 -7.45
CA ILE A 88 -0.63 -0.97 -8.11
C ILE A 88 -0.38 -1.33 -9.59
N PRO A 89 0.31 -0.50 -10.39
CA PRO A 89 0.70 -0.90 -11.74
C PRO A 89 1.52 -2.20 -11.80
N GLY A 90 2.46 -2.38 -10.86
CA GLY A 90 3.28 -3.59 -10.75
C GLY A 90 2.47 -4.84 -10.44
N LEU A 91 1.50 -4.74 -9.53
CA LEU A 91 0.55 -5.81 -9.21
C LEU A 91 -0.27 -6.21 -10.45
N ASN A 92 -0.86 -5.22 -11.14
CA ASN A 92 -1.71 -5.46 -12.31
C ASN A 92 -0.92 -5.96 -13.53
N ALA A 93 0.38 -5.64 -13.61
CA ALA A 93 1.30 -6.16 -14.63
C ALA A 93 1.94 -7.51 -14.23
N ASN A 94 1.44 -8.20 -13.20
CA ASN A 94 1.98 -9.47 -12.69
C ASN A 94 3.47 -9.40 -12.30
N ARG A 95 3.97 -8.24 -11.84
CA ARG A 95 5.34 -8.11 -11.32
C ARG A 95 5.43 -8.39 -9.82
N SER A 96 4.29 -8.29 -9.10
CA SER A 96 4.08 -8.80 -7.74
C SER A 96 2.77 -9.60 -7.69
N ASP A 97 2.58 -10.38 -6.63
CA ASP A 97 1.36 -11.17 -6.41
C ASP A 97 0.51 -10.60 -5.28
N MET A 98 1.15 -9.93 -4.35
CA MET A 98 0.53 -9.21 -3.23
C MET A 98 1.19 -7.85 -3.07
N VAL A 99 0.46 -6.86 -2.55
CA VAL A 99 1.02 -5.58 -2.09
C VAL A 99 1.04 -5.60 -0.56
N THR A 100 2.24 -5.64 0.00
CA THR A 100 2.49 -5.73 1.45
C THR A 100 3.20 -4.50 2.01
N GLY A 101 3.02 -3.34 1.37
CA GLY A 101 3.69 -2.08 1.68
C GLY A 101 2.96 -1.18 2.67
N GLY A 102 1.84 -1.62 3.27
CA GLY A 102 1.06 -0.77 4.19
C GLY A 102 0.10 0.19 3.48
N MET A 103 -0.50 -0.28 2.40
CA MET A 103 -1.39 0.56 1.59
C MET A 103 -2.75 0.76 2.26
N TYR A 104 -3.17 2.01 2.45
CA TYR A 104 -4.50 2.35 2.95
C TYR A 104 -5.60 1.93 1.97
N ILE A 105 -6.68 1.40 2.51
CA ILE A 105 -7.89 1.04 1.78
C ILE A 105 -8.63 2.34 1.44
N LEU A 106 -8.53 2.77 0.18
CA LEU A 106 -9.20 3.98 -0.34
C LEU A 106 -10.08 3.60 -1.53
N LYS A 107 -11.19 4.29 -1.72
CA LYS A 107 -12.11 4.09 -2.84
C LYS A 107 -11.39 4.14 -4.20
N SER A 108 -10.49 5.10 -4.38
CA SER A 108 -9.69 5.26 -5.60
C SER A 108 -8.80 4.04 -5.89
N ARG A 109 -8.26 3.40 -4.86
CA ARG A 109 -7.44 2.19 -4.95
C ARG A 109 -8.28 0.93 -5.14
N CYS A 110 -9.44 0.85 -4.45
CA CYS A 110 -10.38 -0.26 -4.61
C CYS A 110 -10.92 -0.41 -6.04
N ALA A 111 -10.90 0.64 -6.85
CA ALA A 111 -11.22 0.55 -8.28
C ALA A 111 -10.22 -0.34 -9.05
N ASN A 112 -8.96 -0.39 -8.63
CA ASN A 112 -7.85 -0.99 -9.37
C ASN A 112 -7.31 -2.29 -8.75
N MET A 113 -7.65 -2.60 -7.50
CA MET A 113 -7.20 -3.80 -6.79
C MET A 113 -8.22 -4.20 -5.72
N ASN A 114 -8.11 -5.43 -5.22
CA ASN A 114 -8.82 -5.88 -4.03
C ASN A 114 -7.92 -5.75 -2.80
N PHE A 115 -8.54 -5.58 -1.64
CA PHE A 115 -7.84 -5.59 -0.36
C PHE A 115 -8.28 -6.77 0.50
N SER A 116 -7.41 -7.17 1.42
CA SER A 116 -7.80 -7.98 2.57
C SER A 116 -8.69 -7.18 3.51
N ASP A 117 -9.23 -7.84 4.51
CA ASP A 117 -9.73 -7.15 5.70
C ASP A 117 -8.61 -6.34 6.35
N PRO A 118 -8.96 -5.28 7.10
CA PRO A 118 -7.98 -4.40 7.72
C PRO A 118 -7.02 -5.15 8.64
N ILE A 119 -5.74 -4.81 8.54
CA ILE A 119 -4.68 -5.31 9.40
C ILE A 119 -4.20 -4.28 10.41
N GLY A 120 -4.67 -3.03 10.31
CA GLY A 120 -4.30 -1.97 11.24
C GLY A 120 -4.97 -0.65 10.90
N VAL A 121 -5.03 0.25 11.90
CA VAL A 121 -5.53 1.62 11.76
C VAL A 121 -4.43 2.62 12.10
N PHE A 122 -4.26 3.63 11.25
CA PHE A 122 -3.20 4.63 11.36
C PHE A 122 -3.70 6.01 10.98
N GLY A 123 -3.09 7.03 11.59
CA GLY A 123 -3.34 8.43 11.27
C GLY A 123 -2.16 9.08 10.56
N ASP A 124 -2.42 10.23 9.98
CA ASP A 124 -1.40 11.09 9.40
C ASP A 124 -0.96 12.16 10.42
N ALA A 125 0.22 12.75 10.21
CA ALA A 125 0.74 13.86 10.99
C ALA A 125 1.52 14.85 10.11
N MET A 126 1.62 16.08 10.58
CA MET A 126 2.51 17.08 10.01
C MET A 126 3.89 16.98 10.65
N MET A 127 4.95 17.11 9.84
CA MET A 127 6.31 17.31 10.31
C MET A 127 6.77 18.69 9.86
N VAL A 128 7.22 19.50 10.82
CA VAL A 128 7.58 20.91 10.65
C VAL A 128 8.99 21.17 11.15
N PRO A 129 9.66 22.29 10.74
CA PRO A 129 10.89 22.75 11.37
C PRO A 129 10.70 22.90 12.88
N LYS A 130 11.76 22.63 13.64
CA LYS A 130 11.77 22.70 15.11
C LYS A 130 11.22 24.03 15.62
N GLY A 131 10.28 23.95 16.58
CA GLY A 131 9.59 25.12 17.14
C GLY A 131 8.41 25.62 16.30
N ASN A 132 8.06 24.90 15.22
CA ASN A 132 6.92 25.18 14.35
C ASN A 132 6.73 26.69 14.01
N PRO A 133 7.70 27.34 13.35
CA PRO A 133 7.73 28.80 13.21
C PRO A 133 6.53 29.38 12.41
N LYS A 134 5.83 28.55 11.62
CA LYS A 134 4.63 28.95 10.86
C LYS A 134 3.32 28.58 11.54
N GLY A 135 3.35 27.88 12.69
CA GLY A 135 2.16 27.44 13.42
C GLY A 135 1.28 26.50 12.59
N ILE A 136 1.90 25.53 11.89
CA ILE A 136 1.20 24.57 11.01
C ILE A 136 0.97 23.27 11.78
N ASN A 137 -0.30 22.89 11.96
CA ASN A 137 -0.68 21.67 12.66
C ASN A 137 -1.61 20.76 11.84
N ASN A 138 -2.21 21.30 10.80
CA ASN A 138 -3.15 20.58 9.93
C ASN A 138 -3.24 21.23 8.53
N TYR A 139 -4.06 20.67 7.65
CA TYR A 139 -4.23 21.17 6.28
C TYR A 139 -4.78 22.60 6.19
N ALA A 140 -5.68 23.01 7.12
CA ALA A 140 -6.21 24.36 7.14
C ALA A 140 -5.12 25.41 7.42
N ASP A 141 -4.14 25.06 8.27
CA ASP A 141 -3.00 25.93 8.51
C ASP A 141 -2.08 26.05 7.28
N VAL A 142 -1.91 24.95 6.52
CA VAL A 142 -1.17 24.98 5.24
C VAL A 142 -1.82 25.99 4.28
N VAL A 143 -3.14 25.93 4.12
CA VAL A 143 -3.89 26.86 3.28
C VAL A 143 -3.76 28.30 3.79
N ARG A 144 -3.99 28.52 5.08
CA ARG A 144 -3.96 29.84 5.74
C ARG A 144 -2.60 30.51 5.61
N THR A 145 -1.51 29.75 5.75
CA THR A 145 -0.14 30.30 5.75
C THR A 145 0.48 30.39 4.36
N GLY A 146 -0.13 29.80 3.35
CA GLY A 146 0.46 29.67 2.02
C GLY A 146 1.70 28.76 1.99
N ALA A 147 1.85 27.90 3.01
CA ALA A 147 3.05 27.07 3.17
C ALA A 147 3.19 26.04 2.05
N LYS A 148 4.43 25.74 1.66
CA LYS A 148 4.77 24.65 0.74
C LYS A 148 4.73 23.32 1.48
N LEU A 149 3.80 22.46 1.08
CA LEU A 149 3.62 21.11 1.63
C LEU A 149 4.33 20.09 0.75
N VAL A 150 5.11 19.18 1.34
CA VAL A 150 5.68 18.02 0.64
C VAL A 150 5.03 16.72 1.13
N THR A 151 4.76 15.82 0.19
CA THR A 151 4.28 14.46 0.45
C THR A 151 4.70 13.51 -0.67
N GLY A 152 4.51 12.20 -0.47
CA GLY A 152 4.86 11.19 -1.45
C GLY A 152 3.84 11.12 -2.60
N ALA A 153 4.34 10.93 -3.82
CA ALA A 153 3.51 10.67 -4.98
C ALA A 153 2.68 9.38 -4.76
N GLY A 154 1.35 9.46 -4.97
CA GLY A 154 0.44 8.35 -4.73
C GLY A 154 0.12 8.05 -3.26
N PHE A 155 0.60 8.85 -2.31
CA PHE A 155 0.19 8.75 -0.91
C PHE A 155 -1.26 9.23 -0.72
N ASN A 156 -1.95 8.68 0.31
CA ASN A 156 -3.29 9.13 0.71
C ASN A 156 -3.34 10.62 1.04
N THR A 157 -2.26 11.14 1.55
CA THR A 157 -2.09 12.56 1.94
C THR A 157 -2.24 13.53 0.77
N VAL A 158 -2.02 13.09 -0.48
CA VAL A 158 -2.29 13.88 -1.68
C VAL A 158 -3.79 14.13 -1.84
N GLU A 159 -4.61 13.06 -1.75
CA GLU A 159 -6.07 13.17 -1.83
C GLU A 159 -6.62 13.95 -0.64
N ALA A 160 -6.10 13.70 0.57
CA ALA A 160 -6.48 14.44 1.77
C ALA A 160 -6.15 15.94 1.64
N ALA A 161 -4.95 16.31 1.23
CA ALA A 161 -4.56 17.71 1.03
C ALA A 161 -5.51 18.43 0.06
N LYS A 162 -5.85 17.81 -1.08
CA LYS A 162 -6.83 18.36 -2.04
C LYS A 162 -8.22 18.50 -1.43
N LYS A 163 -8.70 17.48 -0.70
CA LYS A 163 -9.99 17.50 -0.02
C LYS A 163 -10.11 18.65 0.99
N TYR A 164 -9.02 18.98 1.69
CA TYR A 164 -8.97 20.09 2.65
C TYR A 164 -8.55 21.42 2.03
N GLY A 165 -8.55 21.52 0.71
CA GLY A 165 -8.40 22.77 -0.02
C GLY A 165 -6.96 23.26 -0.21
N VAL A 166 -5.95 22.40 0.00
CA VAL A 166 -4.56 22.76 -0.31
C VAL A 166 -4.39 22.85 -1.83
N PRO A 167 -4.03 24.03 -2.39
CA PRO A 167 -3.84 24.20 -3.83
C PRO A 167 -2.67 23.35 -4.35
N GLU A 168 -2.78 22.84 -5.57
CA GLU A 168 -1.67 22.07 -6.20
C GLU A 168 -0.36 22.87 -6.28
N SER A 169 -0.45 24.20 -6.42
CA SER A 169 0.72 25.09 -6.40
C SER A 169 1.47 25.10 -5.07
N GLN A 170 0.82 24.72 -3.97
CA GLN A 170 1.43 24.57 -2.64
C GLN A 170 1.95 23.16 -2.39
N MET A 171 1.63 22.18 -3.25
CA MET A 171 2.04 20.80 -3.07
C MET A 171 3.32 20.48 -3.85
N MET A 172 4.26 19.85 -3.19
CA MET A 172 5.42 19.20 -3.78
C MET A 172 5.27 17.69 -3.64
N LEU A 173 5.21 16.97 -4.75
CA LEU A 173 5.16 15.51 -4.76
C LEU A 173 6.56 14.98 -5.03
N VAL A 174 7.00 14.03 -4.20
CA VAL A 174 8.31 13.36 -4.30
C VAL A 174 8.13 11.83 -4.24
N GLU A 175 9.12 11.07 -4.69
CA GLU A 175 9.07 9.63 -4.57
C GLU A 175 9.45 9.20 -3.15
N GLY A 176 8.50 8.50 -2.49
CA GLY A 176 8.69 7.81 -1.22
C GLY A 176 9.10 8.66 -0.03
N GLU A 177 9.32 8.00 1.08
CA GLU A 177 9.66 8.60 2.38
C GLU A 177 11.02 9.33 2.33
N VAL A 178 12.02 8.77 1.64
CA VAL A 178 13.36 9.37 1.52
C VAL A 178 13.31 10.72 0.83
N GLY A 179 12.48 10.84 -0.22
CA GLY A 179 12.28 12.10 -0.94
C GLY A 179 11.66 13.19 -0.07
N ILE A 180 10.72 12.82 0.80
CA ILE A 180 10.08 13.76 1.75
C ILE A 180 11.13 14.37 2.69
N LEU A 181 11.92 13.53 3.37
CA LEU A 181 12.93 14.00 4.31
C LEU A 181 14.02 14.83 3.60
N ALA A 182 14.43 14.43 2.40
CA ALA A 182 15.40 15.18 1.61
C ALA A 182 14.88 16.57 1.21
N ALA A 183 13.61 16.67 0.80
CA ALA A 183 13.00 17.96 0.45
C ALA A 183 12.92 18.90 1.65
N MET A 184 12.56 18.39 2.83
CA MET A 184 12.52 19.15 4.08
C MET A 184 13.92 19.62 4.49
N LYS A 185 14.92 18.73 4.50
CA LYS A 185 16.32 19.09 4.82
C LYS A 185 16.91 20.13 3.86
N ALA A 186 16.51 20.10 2.60
CA ALA A 186 16.93 21.08 1.59
C ALA A 186 16.15 22.42 1.66
N GLY A 187 15.22 22.59 2.60
CA GLY A 187 14.38 23.79 2.73
C GLY A 187 13.45 24.03 1.54
N ARG A 188 13.13 22.99 0.77
CA ARG A 188 12.26 23.06 -0.42
C ARG A 188 10.78 23.05 -0.07
N ALA A 189 10.44 22.66 1.16
CA ALA A 189 9.09 22.66 1.71
C ALA A 189 9.11 23.17 3.15
N ASP A 190 7.98 23.73 3.59
CA ASP A 190 7.77 24.27 4.92
C ASP A 190 7.21 23.24 5.90
N VAL A 191 6.51 22.24 5.36
CA VAL A 191 5.85 21.18 6.10
C VAL A 191 5.80 19.92 5.27
N ALA A 192 6.00 18.78 5.93
CA ALA A 192 5.70 17.47 5.34
C ALA A 192 4.42 16.90 5.95
N VAL A 193 3.63 16.19 5.15
CA VAL A 193 2.52 15.37 5.63
C VAL A 193 2.73 13.93 5.19
N GLN A 194 2.58 13.02 6.14
CA GLN A 194 2.76 11.59 5.93
C GLN A 194 2.12 10.83 7.09
N THR A 195 2.21 9.51 7.11
CA THR A 195 1.75 8.72 8.26
C THR A 195 2.49 9.15 9.52
N LEU A 196 1.83 9.05 10.67
CA LEU A 196 2.45 9.37 11.97
C LEU A 196 3.74 8.57 12.19
N PHE A 197 3.78 7.28 11.80
CA PHE A 197 4.97 6.44 11.91
C PHE A 197 6.13 6.97 11.06
N GLY A 198 5.89 7.28 9.79
CA GLY A 198 6.90 7.86 8.91
C GLY A 198 7.38 9.24 9.39
N ALA A 199 6.45 10.07 9.90
CA ALA A 199 6.79 11.37 10.47
C ALA A 199 7.71 11.23 11.70
N LYS A 200 7.42 10.29 12.61
CA LYS A 200 8.25 10.01 13.79
C LYS A 200 9.63 9.47 13.43
N GLU A 201 9.70 8.58 12.45
CA GLU A 201 10.98 8.08 11.93
C GLU A 201 11.84 9.22 11.35
N HIS A 202 11.22 10.13 10.59
CA HIS A 202 11.91 11.29 10.04
C HIS A 202 12.30 12.32 11.12
N GLU A 203 11.48 12.51 12.16
CA GLU A 203 11.83 13.33 13.32
C GLU A 203 13.15 12.84 13.93
N VAL A 204 13.27 11.53 14.19
CA VAL A 204 14.50 10.91 14.72
C VAL A 204 15.68 11.12 13.75
N LYS A 205 15.50 10.79 12.46
CA LYS A 205 16.54 10.91 11.42
C LYS A 205 16.92 12.36 11.11
N SER A 206 16.13 13.32 11.57
CA SER A 206 16.43 14.75 11.38
C SER A 206 17.48 15.30 12.32
N ASN A 207 17.86 14.55 13.38
CA ASN A 207 18.77 15.02 14.42
C ASN A 207 18.33 16.36 15.05
N GLY A 208 17.03 16.50 15.34
CA GLY A 208 16.44 17.68 15.99
C GLY A 208 16.14 18.85 15.05
N MET A 209 16.29 18.71 13.74
CA MET A 209 15.90 19.75 12.77
C MET A 209 14.39 19.91 12.65
N PHE A 210 13.64 18.82 12.80
CA PHE A 210 12.19 18.77 12.64
C PHE A 210 11.52 18.20 13.87
N GLU A 211 10.23 18.48 14.00
CA GLU A 211 9.33 17.91 15.01
C GLU A 211 8.01 17.50 14.37
N VAL A 212 7.38 16.49 14.95
CA VAL A 212 6.03 16.06 14.56
C VAL A 212 5.02 16.80 15.42
N THR A 213 4.01 17.40 14.77
CA THR A 213 2.94 18.11 15.46
C THR A 213 2.01 17.12 16.16
N ASP A 214 1.16 17.59 17.09
CA ASP A 214 0.17 16.73 17.76
C ASP A 214 -0.79 16.14 16.69
N PRO A 215 -0.82 14.81 16.50
CA PRO A 215 -1.69 14.17 15.53
C PRO A 215 -3.17 14.34 15.83
N LYS A 216 -3.55 14.68 17.07
CA LYS A 216 -4.93 14.98 17.45
C LYS A 216 -5.48 16.26 16.83
N LEU A 217 -4.59 17.13 16.31
CA LEU A 217 -4.94 18.35 15.59
C LEU A 217 -5.23 18.09 14.10
N MET A 218 -4.91 16.90 13.62
CA MET A 218 -5.31 16.46 12.28
C MET A 218 -6.81 16.14 12.25
N PRO A 219 -7.48 16.30 11.09
CA PRO A 219 -8.87 15.89 10.95
C PRO A 219 -9.05 14.39 11.27
N LYS A 220 -10.10 14.04 12.01
CA LYS A 220 -10.39 12.64 12.38
C LYS A 220 -10.56 11.72 11.17
N GLU A 221 -11.01 12.28 10.04
CA GLU A 221 -11.19 11.58 8.78
C GLU A 221 -9.87 11.16 8.12
N THR A 222 -8.72 11.59 8.66
CA THR A 222 -7.39 11.13 8.23
C THR A 222 -6.94 9.83 8.90
N LEU A 223 -7.73 9.28 9.84
CA LEU A 223 -7.56 7.90 10.27
C LEU A 223 -7.96 6.95 9.15
N ASN A 224 -7.05 6.07 8.76
CA ASN A 224 -7.23 5.13 7.66
C ASN A 224 -6.87 3.72 8.12
N VAL A 225 -7.52 2.73 7.51
CA VAL A 225 -7.19 1.32 7.70
C VAL A 225 -6.29 0.82 6.58
N VAL A 226 -5.38 -0.07 6.95
CA VAL A 226 -4.42 -0.71 6.05
C VAL A 226 -4.90 -2.11 5.71
N GLY A 227 -4.75 -2.52 4.46
CA GLY A 227 -4.98 -3.88 4.01
C GLY A 227 -3.84 -4.38 3.13
N ILE A 228 -3.79 -5.70 2.96
CA ILE A 228 -2.93 -6.35 1.97
C ILE A 228 -3.63 -6.31 0.61
N GLY A 229 -2.89 -5.94 -0.42
CA GLY A 229 -3.45 -5.77 -1.76
C GLY A 229 -3.31 -6.99 -2.65
N PHE A 230 -4.35 -7.26 -3.47
CA PHE A 230 -4.43 -8.37 -4.42
C PHE A 230 -4.98 -7.88 -5.76
N ARG A 231 -4.66 -8.57 -6.87
CA ARG A 231 -5.29 -8.29 -8.16
C ARG A 231 -6.81 -8.51 -8.07
N LYS A 232 -7.54 -7.85 -8.94
CA LYS A 232 -9.00 -8.06 -9.08
C LYS A 232 -9.37 -9.49 -9.43
N SER A 233 -8.48 -10.22 -10.11
CA SER A 233 -8.65 -11.63 -10.47
C SER A 233 -8.41 -12.61 -9.32
N ASP A 234 -7.70 -12.21 -8.27
CA ASP A 234 -7.24 -13.12 -7.20
C ASP A 234 -8.21 -13.18 -6.01
N VAL A 235 -9.52 -13.13 -6.30
CA VAL A 235 -10.60 -13.10 -5.29
C VAL A 235 -10.54 -14.30 -4.36
N GLU A 236 -10.43 -15.52 -4.92
CA GLU A 236 -10.36 -16.75 -4.12
C GLU A 236 -9.17 -16.74 -3.14
N PHE A 237 -8.01 -16.33 -3.61
CA PHE A 237 -6.82 -16.27 -2.75
C PHE A 237 -6.98 -15.21 -1.66
N ARG A 238 -7.52 -14.03 -2.00
CA ARG A 238 -7.83 -12.96 -1.04
C ARG A 238 -8.82 -13.43 0.03
N ASP A 239 -9.87 -14.17 -0.36
CA ASP A 239 -10.89 -14.69 0.57
C ASP A 239 -10.30 -15.75 1.51
N ASN A 240 -9.44 -16.62 1.00
CA ASN A 240 -8.68 -17.57 1.83
C ASN A 240 -7.71 -16.84 2.79
N PHE A 241 -7.07 -15.77 2.31
CA PHE A 241 -6.23 -14.92 3.14
C PHE A 241 -7.05 -14.25 4.27
N ASN A 242 -8.24 -13.75 3.98
CA ASN A 242 -9.14 -13.15 4.98
C ASN A 242 -9.61 -14.17 6.02
N ALA A 243 -9.91 -15.40 5.60
CA ALA A 243 -10.27 -16.47 6.52
C ALA A 243 -9.11 -16.82 7.49
N ALA A 244 -7.88 -16.82 7.02
CA ALA A 244 -6.69 -17.00 7.84
C ALA A 244 -6.43 -15.77 8.73
N LEU A 245 -6.57 -14.56 8.17
CA LEU A 245 -6.43 -13.30 8.91
C LEU A 245 -7.40 -13.22 10.09
N ALA A 246 -8.66 -13.65 9.90
CA ALA A 246 -9.65 -13.68 10.98
C ALA A 246 -9.21 -14.58 12.15
N LYS A 247 -8.59 -15.73 11.87
CA LYS A 247 -8.03 -16.60 12.92
C LYS A 247 -6.83 -15.95 13.63
N VAL A 248 -5.93 -15.34 12.87
CA VAL A 248 -4.78 -14.60 13.43
C VAL A 248 -5.25 -13.45 14.31
N MET A 249 -6.27 -12.68 13.89
CA MET A 249 -6.83 -11.57 14.68
C MET A 249 -7.59 -12.04 15.93
N ALA A 250 -8.19 -13.23 15.91
CA ALA A 250 -8.81 -13.82 17.09
C ALA A 250 -7.79 -14.21 18.17
N ASN A 251 -6.54 -14.55 17.79
CA ASN A 251 -5.43 -14.88 18.67
C ASN A 251 -4.16 -14.16 18.20
N PRO A 252 -4.04 -12.82 18.41
CA PRO A 252 -3.05 -12.00 17.73
C PRO A 252 -1.63 -12.08 18.32
N GLU A 253 -1.38 -12.86 19.37
CA GLU A 253 -0.12 -12.83 20.13
C GLU A 253 1.10 -13.06 19.25
N LYS A 254 1.10 -14.11 18.41
CA LYS A 254 2.20 -14.40 17.50
C LYS A 254 2.43 -13.27 16.48
N MET A 255 1.34 -12.71 15.96
CA MET A 255 1.41 -11.58 15.04
C MET A 255 1.96 -10.32 15.73
N LEU A 256 1.48 -10.02 16.95
CA LEU A 256 1.94 -8.90 17.75
C LEU A 256 3.40 -9.04 18.18
N GLU A 257 3.86 -10.25 18.50
CA GLU A 257 5.28 -10.52 18.79
C GLU A 257 6.14 -10.15 17.58
N ARG A 258 5.85 -10.70 16.40
CA ARG A 258 6.63 -10.48 15.17
C ARG A 258 6.55 -9.04 14.66
N ALA A 259 5.36 -8.45 14.64
CA ALA A 259 5.15 -7.09 14.18
C ALA A 259 5.59 -6.04 15.22
N GLY A 260 5.58 -6.40 16.50
CA GLY A 260 5.98 -5.56 17.63
C GLY A 260 7.45 -5.16 17.60
N GLU A 261 8.33 -5.99 17.05
CA GLU A 261 9.73 -5.63 16.81
C GLU A 261 9.88 -4.37 15.94
N TYR A 262 8.84 -4.05 15.16
CA TYR A 262 8.75 -2.88 14.27
C TYR A 262 7.80 -1.80 14.79
N GLY A 263 7.40 -1.86 16.08
CA GLY A 263 6.58 -0.84 16.73
C GLY A 263 5.06 -0.96 16.49
N TYR A 264 4.59 -2.08 15.93
CA TYR A 264 3.15 -2.37 15.85
C TYR A 264 2.67 -3.01 17.15
N ASP A 265 1.59 -2.48 17.74
CA ASP A 265 1.02 -2.99 18.99
C ASP A 265 -0.52 -3.07 18.93
N ARG A 266 -1.13 -3.41 20.06
CA ARG A 266 -2.60 -3.53 20.18
C ARG A 266 -3.36 -2.25 19.85
N ALA A 267 -2.73 -1.07 19.98
CA ALA A 267 -3.40 0.20 19.69
C ALA A 267 -3.64 0.40 18.19
N GLN A 268 -2.91 -0.30 17.35
CA GLN A 268 -3.10 -0.30 15.89
C GLN A 268 -4.09 -1.35 15.39
N LEU A 269 -4.56 -2.27 16.24
CA LEU A 269 -5.57 -3.25 15.82
C LEU A 269 -6.82 -2.53 15.30
N PRO A 270 -7.36 -2.92 14.14
CA PRO A 270 -8.52 -2.25 13.58
C PRO A 270 -9.76 -2.54 14.44
N PRO A 271 -10.52 -1.52 14.84
CA PRO A 271 -11.79 -1.74 15.50
C PRO A 271 -12.80 -2.37 14.52
N PRO A 272 -13.72 -3.24 15.00
CA PRO A 272 -14.62 -4.02 14.14
C PRO A 272 -15.46 -3.19 13.15
N GLU A 273 -15.81 -1.96 13.53
CA GLU A 273 -16.57 -1.03 12.70
C GLU A 273 -15.79 -0.49 11.49
N MET A 274 -14.46 -0.55 11.53
CA MET A 274 -13.58 -0.10 10.42
C MET A 274 -13.28 -1.25 9.46
N SER A 275 -14.31 -1.80 8.82
CA SER A 275 -14.17 -2.87 7.83
C SER A 275 -13.66 -2.36 6.47
N THR A 276 -13.35 -3.30 5.56
CA THR A 276 -12.99 -2.99 4.17
C THR A 276 -14.13 -2.28 3.45
N GLU A 277 -15.38 -2.67 3.69
CA GLU A 277 -16.58 -2.03 3.14
C GLU A 277 -16.72 -0.60 3.66
N TRP A 278 -16.55 -0.39 4.97
CA TRP A 278 -16.54 0.94 5.55
C TRP A 278 -15.49 1.84 4.90
N ALA A 279 -14.25 1.35 4.79
CA ALA A 279 -13.15 2.14 4.21
C ALA A 279 -13.41 2.46 2.73
N SER A 280 -13.83 1.49 1.92
CA SER A 280 -14.13 1.69 0.50
C SER A 280 -15.30 2.63 0.23
N ALA A 281 -16.23 2.74 1.18
CA ALA A 281 -17.40 3.62 1.07
C ALA A 281 -17.12 5.05 1.59
N THR A 282 -16.23 5.21 2.59
CA THR A 282 -16.03 6.47 3.32
C THR A 282 -14.73 7.19 2.98
N LYS A 283 -13.75 6.51 2.42
CA LYS A 283 -12.41 6.98 2.08
C LYS A 283 -12.21 7.00 0.57
#